data_6c55a29569a9dcb2c2b631e358812a5a
#
_entry.id   6c55a29569a9dcb2c2b631e358812a5a
#
_cell.length_a   1.000
_cell.length_b   1.000
_cell.length_c   1.000
_cell.angle_alpha   90.00
_cell.angle_beta   90.00
_cell.angle_gamma   90.00
#
_symmetry.space_group_name_H-M   'P 1'
#
loop_
_entity.id
_entity.type
_entity.pdbx_description
1 polymer ?
#
loop_
_entity_poly.entity_id
_entity_poly.type
_entity_poly.pdbx_seq_one_letter_code
_entity_poly.pdbx_strand_id
1 'polypeptide(L)'
;NSSIGPMIEKINRSIEKQEELRDDLTDTAASMKKSTTGLISDKKALDALVKENQKRLQQISKEYEKDVKGTLQNLADSIGETSKDITGLTKQINASTKGVYTLTDTAGSDLSEIQTCLDDSGKLLRKSANKIKKITDKLTKAKDNGDYADLEHMIYDNKSGVSAFLSAPVELNTKKIYPIDNYGSSMAPFYSTLSIWIGGIVLVAMLKVTVSEESIKKMGLKNVKIHEIYLGRWIIFLILGLLQSTLIALGDLYYLGIQCAHTFLFLFGCWFSSIVYVTISYTLTVSFGDIGKAGSVVLLVMQVAGTGGTFPIECAPKFFRAVYPLLPFTHSMAALRESVGGCYGNDYWIDLAKLGIFLVIALFVGLVLRKPIIRMNEAFTEQLEETKII
;
A
#
# COMPACT_ATOMS: atom_id res chain seq x y z
N ASN A 1 12.97 -4.40 8.59
CA ASN A 1 13.60 -4.48 7.25
C ASN A 1 15.08 -4.87 7.24
N SER A 2 15.82 -4.84 8.38
CA SER A 2 17.25 -5.18 8.39
C SER A 2 17.54 -6.70 8.48
N SER A 3 16.59 -7.52 8.92
CA SER A 3 16.80 -8.96 9.09
C SER A 3 16.43 -9.81 7.86
N ILE A 4 15.56 -9.32 6.99
CA ILE A 4 15.08 -10.08 5.82
C ILE A 4 16.14 -10.14 4.70
N GLY A 5 16.84 -9.06 4.46
CA GLY A 5 17.90 -8.99 3.46
C GLY A 5 19.02 -10.03 3.68
N PRO A 6 19.63 -10.09 4.87
CA PRO A 6 20.63 -11.12 5.18
C PRO A 6 20.09 -12.56 5.14
N MET A 7 18.80 -12.75 5.41
CA MET A 7 18.17 -14.08 5.32
C MET A 7 18.00 -14.52 3.86
N ILE A 8 17.55 -13.63 2.98
CA ILE A 8 17.47 -13.89 1.54
C ILE A 8 18.86 -14.20 0.96
N GLU A 9 19.87 -13.47 1.36
CA GLU A 9 21.24 -13.71 0.90
C GLU A 9 21.75 -15.09 1.33
N LYS A 10 21.47 -15.51 2.58
CA LYS A 10 21.81 -16.87 3.06
C LYS A 10 21.06 -17.97 2.30
N ILE A 11 19.79 -17.75 1.98
CA ILE A 11 18.98 -18.67 1.18
C ILE A 11 19.59 -18.80 -0.23
N ASN A 12 19.88 -17.69 -0.88
CA ASN A 12 20.45 -17.69 -2.22
C ASN A 12 21.81 -18.44 -2.27
N ARG A 13 22.69 -18.21 -1.30
CA ARG A 13 23.95 -18.96 -1.17
C ARG A 13 23.72 -20.46 -0.93
N SER A 14 22.67 -20.82 -0.18
CA SER A 14 22.33 -22.23 0.03
C SER A 14 21.84 -22.89 -1.26
N ILE A 15 21.07 -22.17 -2.08
CA ILE A 15 20.61 -22.64 -3.38
C ILE A 15 21.81 -22.85 -4.32
N GLU A 16 22.70 -21.86 -4.41
CA GLU A 16 23.89 -21.92 -5.27
C GLU A 16 24.78 -23.11 -4.91
N LYS A 17 25.00 -23.37 -3.61
CA LYS A 17 25.77 -24.53 -3.16
C LYS A 17 25.10 -25.86 -3.42
N GLN A 18 23.78 -25.91 -3.46
CA GLN A 18 23.05 -27.12 -3.83
C GLN A 18 23.04 -27.39 -5.34
N GLU A 19 23.03 -26.35 -6.15
CA GLU A 19 23.20 -26.49 -7.60
C GLU A 19 24.59 -27.01 -7.92
N GLU A 20 25.63 -26.49 -7.29
CA GLU A 20 27.04 -26.97 -7.42
C GLU A 20 27.14 -28.44 -6.99
N LEU A 21 26.55 -28.82 -5.85
CA LEU A 21 26.52 -30.21 -5.39
C LEU A 21 25.77 -31.15 -6.35
N ARG A 22 24.65 -30.70 -6.92
CA ARG A 22 23.89 -31.45 -7.93
C ARG A 22 24.71 -31.71 -9.17
N ASP A 23 25.44 -30.70 -9.64
CA ASP A 23 26.24 -30.80 -10.85
C ASP A 23 27.42 -31.76 -10.62
N ASP A 24 28.07 -31.70 -9.46
CA ASP A 24 29.10 -32.65 -9.06
C ASP A 24 28.61 -34.11 -8.94
N LEU A 25 27.39 -34.30 -8.41
CA LEU A 25 26.74 -35.61 -8.36
C LEU A 25 26.38 -36.12 -9.75
N THR A 26 25.98 -35.25 -10.66
CA THR A 26 25.64 -35.58 -12.04
C THR A 26 26.89 -36.02 -12.81
N ASP A 27 28.02 -35.33 -12.64
CA ASP A 27 29.29 -35.65 -13.21
C ASP A 27 29.85 -36.97 -12.66
N THR A 28 29.66 -37.22 -11.37
CA THR A 28 30.03 -38.51 -10.74
C THR A 28 29.18 -39.65 -11.28
N ALA A 29 27.88 -39.47 -11.46
CA ALA A 29 26.97 -40.45 -12.05
C ALA A 29 27.33 -40.74 -13.54
N ALA A 30 27.69 -39.71 -14.30
CA ALA A 30 28.17 -39.86 -15.67
C ALA A 30 29.50 -40.65 -15.76
N SER A 31 30.43 -40.38 -14.83
CA SER A 31 31.69 -41.11 -14.70
C SER A 31 31.46 -42.58 -14.33
N MET A 32 30.52 -42.86 -13.42
CA MET A 32 30.11 -44.23 -13.07
C MET A 32 29.46 -44.97 -14.24
N LYS A 33 28.62 -44.30 -15.05
CA LYS A 33 28.01 -44.87 -16.25
C LYS A 33 29.05 -45.23 -17.33
N LYS A 34 30.06 -44.38 -17.49
CA LYS A 34 31.18 -44.61 -18.39
C LYS A 34 32.06 -45.79 -17.93
N SER A 35 32.20 -45.97 -16.60
CA SER A 35 32.92 -47.10 -15.98
C SER A 35 32.19 -48.42 -16.24
N THR A 36 30.86 -48.49 -16.17
CA THR A 36 30.09 -49.71 -16.42
C THR A 36 30.14 -50.17 -17.88
N THR A 37 30.30 -49.27 -18.83
CA THR A 37 30.45 -49.61 -20.26
C THR A 37 31.91 -50.02 -20.63
N GLY A 38 32.90 -49.60 -19.85
CA GLY A 38 34.33 -49.98 -20.04
C GLY A 38 34.75 -51.25 -19.29
N LEU A 39 33.87 -51.85 -18.49
CA LEU A 39 34.13 -52.96 -17.56
C LEU A 39 34.55 -54.29 -18.21
N ILE A 40 34.59 -54.39 -19.53
CA ILE A 40 34.92 -55.64 -20.26
C ILE A 40 36.43 -55.75 -20.57
N SER A 41 37.24 -54.68 -20.50
CA SER A 41 38.63 -54.75 -20.97
C SER A 41 39.77 -54.36 -20.02
N ASP A 42 39.52 -53.68 -18.86
CA ASP A 42 40.70 -53.31 -18.07
C ASP A 42 40.45 -53.08 -16.57
N LYS A 43 40.78 -54.08 -15.75
CA LYS A 43 40.66 -54.07 -14.28
C LYS A 43 41.43 -52.92 -13.61
N LYS A 44 42.55 -52.48 -14.21
CA LYS A 44 43.35 -51.36 -13.69
C LYS A 44 42.67 -50.02 -13.90
N ALA A 45 41.97 -49.82 -15.01
CA ALA A 45 41.23 -48.62 -15.30
C ALA A 45 39.98 -48.50 -14.36
N LEU A 46 39.36 -49.62 -14.07
CA LEU A 46 38.25 -49.70 -13.13
C LEU A 46 38.65 -49.29 -11.71
N ASP A 47 39.79 -49.84 -11.21
CA ASP A 47 40.30 -49.50 -9.87
C ASP A 47 40.68 -48.01 -9.76
N ALA A 48 41.20 -47.43 -10.82
CA ALA A 48 41.50 -45.99 -10.88
C ALA A 48 40.24 -45.14 -10.86
N LEU A 49 39.20 -45.51 -11.63
CA LEU A 49 37.92 -44.83 -11.67
C LEU A 49 37.12 -44.96 -10.37
N VAL A 50 37.17 -46.13 -9.74
CA VAL A 50 36.57 -46.33 -8.41
C VAL A 50 37.26 -45.46 -7.35
N LYS A 51 38.59 -45.37 -7.38
CA LYS A 51 39.36 -44.48 -6.49
C LYS A 51 39.03 -43.01 -6.74
N GLU A 52 38.91 -42.61 -8.00
CA GLU A 52 38.57 -41.25 -8.36
C GLU A 52 37.13 -40.89 -7.91
N ASN A 53 36.17 -41.78 -8.16
CA ASN A 53 34.80 -41.61 -7.70
C ASN A 53 34.67 -41.56 -6.15
N GLN A 54 35.41 -42.42 -5.44
CA GLN A 54 35.52 -42.37 -3.99
C GLN A 54 36.08 -41.03 -3.49
N LYS A 55 37.08 -40.51 -4.17
CA LYS A 55 37.68 -39.20 -3.84
C LYS A 55 36.70 -38.07 -4.11
N ARG A 56 35.97 -38.09 -5.22
CA ARG A 56 34.90 -37.11 -5.55
C ARG A 56 33.76 -37.17 -4.54
N LEU A 57 33.30 -38.37 -4.18
CA LEU A 57 32.26 -38.54 -3.14
C LEU A 57 32.70 -38.01 -1.76
N GLN A 58 33.97 -38.24 -1.41
CA GLN A 58 34.52 -37.66 -0.17
C GLN A 58 34.62 -36.14 -0.24
N GLN A 59 34.91 -35.60 -1.39
CA GLN A 59 34.99 -34.14 -1.61
C GLN A 59 33.59 -33.52 -1.53
N ILE A 60 32.62 -34.08 -2.21
CA ILE A 60 31.20 -33.69 -2.14
C ILE A 60 30.68 -33.76 -0.68
N SER A 61 30.99 -34.83 0.05
CA SER A 61 30.61 -34.98 1.45
C SER A 61 31.22 -33.90 2.33
N LYS A 62 32.49 -33.51 2.08
CA LYS A 62 33.17 -32.44 2.81
C LYS A 62 32.58 -31.05 2.50
N GLU A 63 32.29 -30.77 1.24
CA GLU A 63 31.66 -29.50 0.81
C GLU A 63 30.25 -29.38 1.37
N TYR A 64 29.48 -30.46 1.31
CA TYR A 64 28.17 -30.53 1.93
C TYR A 64 28.22 -30.18 3.42
N GLU A 65 29.13 -30.78 4.17
CA GLU A 65 29.27 -30.51 5.59
C GLU A 65 29.67 -29.06 5.88
N LYS A 66 30.63 -28.56 5.11
CA LYS A 66 31.18 -27.24 5.35
C LYS A 66 30.21 -26.12 4.95
N ASP A 67 29.59 -26.23 3.79
CA ASP A 67 28.87 -25.11 3.18
C ASP A 67 27.33 -25.28 3.26
N VAL A 68 26.81 -26.46 2.94
CA VAL A 68 25.35 -26.68 2.90
C VAL A 68 24.77 -26.88 4.32
N LYS A 69 25.36 -27.78 5.09
CA LYS A 69 24.89 -28.06 6.46
C LYS A 69 24.99 -26.82 7.36
N GLY A 70 26.13 -26.11 7.30
CA GLY A 70 26.34 -24.88 8.05
C GLY A 70 25.35 -23.78 7.66
N THR A 71 25.10 -23.63 6.36
CA THR A 71 24.15 -22.63 5.83
C THR A 71 22.73 -22.97 6.23
N LEU A 72 22.30 -24.23 6.15
CA LEU A 72 20.96 -24.66 6.59
C LEU A 72 20.77 -24.47 8.09
N GLN A 73 21.79 -24.73 8.90
CA GLN A 73 21.74 -24.49 10.33
C GLN A 73 21.59 -23.00 10.64
N ASN A 74 22.41 -22.16 10.03
CA ASN A 74 22.33 -20.72 10.18
C ASN A 74 20.98 -20.15 9.68
N LEU A 75 20.40 -20.74 8.64
CA LEU A 75 19.09 -20.38 8.13
C LEU A 75 17.98 -20.74 9.15
N ALA A 76 18.04 -21.95 9.72
CA ALA A 76 17.08 -22.39 10.73
C ALA A 76 17.13 -21.48 11.97
N ASP A 77 18.33 -21.11 12.41
CA ASP A 77 18.53 -20.19 13.55
C ASP A 77 17.99 -18.78 13.22
N SER A 78 18.27 -18.26 12.02
CA SER A 78 17.76 -16.96 11.58
C SER A 78 16.22 -16.92 11.46
N ILE A 79 15.59 -18.01 10.99
CA ILE A 79 14.14 -18.15 10.97
C ILE A 79 13.58 -18.21 12.40
N GLY A 80 14.28 -18.92 13.31
CA GLY A 80 13.94 -18.97 14.72
C GLY A 80 13.99 -17.61 15.41
N GLU A 81 15.03 -16.81 15.15
CA GLU A 81 15.16 -15.44 15.63
C GLU A 81 14.06 -14.53 15.06
N THR A 82 13.83 -14.57 13.74
CA THR A 82 12.75 -13.79 13.10
C THR A 82 11.37 -14.15 13.68
N SER A 83 11.14 -15.43 14.00
CA SER A 83 9.90 -15.88 14.65
C SER A 83 9.76 -15.34 16.08
N LYS A 84 10.87 -15.20 16.82
CA LYS A 84 10.88 -14.58 18.17
C LYS A 84 10.59 -13.08 18.06
N ASP A 85 11.18 -12.40 17.08
CA ASP A 85 10.99 -10.97 16.86
C ASP A 85 9.54 -10.65 16.48
N ILE A 86 8.95 -11.43 15.58
CA ILE A 86 7.52 -11.32 15.22
C ILE A 86 6.63 -11.56 16.45
N THR A 87 6.97 -12.54 17.28
CA THR A 87 6.22 -12.81 18.51
C THR A 87 6.37 -11.66 19.53
N GLY A 88 7.55 -11.05 19.59
CA GLY A 88 7.83 -9.86 20.39
C GLY A 88 7.03 -8.65 19.94
N LEU A 89 7.01 -8.38 18.61
CA LEU A 89 6.20 -7.33 17.99
C LEU A 89 4.70 -7.53 18.24
N THR A 90 4.22 -8.77 18.10
CA THR A 90 2.81 -9.11 18.37
C THR A 90 2.44 -8.82 19.83
N LYS A 91 3.35 -9.12 20.80
CA LYS A 91 3.14 -8.77 22.21
C LYS A 91 3.12 -7.25 22.45
N GLN A 92 4.00 -6.51 21.78
CA GLN A 92 4.04 -5.04 21.88
C GLN A 92 2.80 -4.40 21.25
N ILE A 93 2.34 -4.90 20.10
CA ILE A 93 1.09 -4.47 19.46
C ILE A 93 -0.09 -4.76 20.40
N ASN A 94 -0.16 -5.93 21.01
CA ASN A 94 -1.20 -6.27 21.98
C ASN A 94 -1.19 -5.35 23.22
N ALA A 95 -0.01 -5.02 23.74
CA ALA A 95 0.13 -4.10 24.87
C ALA A 95 -0.28 -2.67 24.48
N SER A 96 0.11 -2.22 23.29
CA SER A 96 -0.29 -0.92 22.73
C SER A 96 -1.79 -0.87 22.42
N THR A 97 -2.36 -1.96 21.91
CA THR A 97 -3.79 -2.10 21.66
C THR A 97 -4.60 -2.01 22.93
N LYS A 98 -4.15 -2.63 24.04
CA LYS A 98 -4.80 -2.46 25.35
C LYS A 98 -4.84 -1.01 25.81
N GLY A 99 -3.81 -0.21 25.50
CA GLY A 99 -3.76 1.22 25.77
C GLY A 99 -4.68 2.05 24.87
N VAL A 100 -4.90 1.59 23.62
CA VAL A 100 -5.76 2.25 22.62
C VAL A 100 -7.24 1.87 22.78
N TYR A 101 -7.55 0.67 23.29
CA TYR A 101 -8.94 0.27 23.63
C TYR A 101 -9.63 1.21 24.63
N THR A 102 -8.86 1.98 25.39
CA THR A 102 -9.41 3.05 26.24
C THR A 102 -9.76 4.32 25.46
N LEU A 103 -9.42 4.42 24.18
CA LEU A 103 -9.55 5.64 23.37
C LEU A 103 -10.53 5.56 22.19
N THR A 104 -10.86 4.39 21.62
CA THR A 104 -11.84 4.34 20.51
C THR A 104 -12.32 2.90 20.21
N ASP A 105 -13.62 2.67 20.29
CA ASP A 105 -14.32 1.42 19.87
C ASP A 105 -14.21 1.09 18.36
N THR A 106 -13.75 2.02 17.56
CA THR A 106 -13.72 1.89 16.09
C THR A 106 -12.38 1.36 15.54
N ALA A 107 -11.30 1.45 16.31
CA ALA A 107 -9.97 0.96 15.88
C ALA A 107 -9.75 -0.52 16.22
N GLY A 108 -10.68 -1.17 16.90
CA GLY A 108 -10.52 -2.51 17.45
C GLY A 108 -10.50 -3.62 16.40
N SER A 109 -11.25 -3.49 15.28
CA SER A 109 -11.34 -4.53 14.26
C SER A 109 -10.07 -4.63 13.41
N ASP A 110 -9.53 -3.50 13.00
CA ASP A 110 -8.35 -3.45 12.12
C ASP A 110 -7.08 -3.93 12.83
N LEU A 111 -6.93 -3.58 14.11
CA LEU A 111 -5.83 -4.04 14.95
C LEU A 111 -5.92 -5.54 15.26
N SER A 112 -7.13 -6.08 15.43
CA SER A 112 -7.36 -7.52 15.60
C SER A 112 -6.97 -8.32 14.36
N GLU A 113 -7.24 -7.80 13.15
CA GLU A 113 -6.83 -8.43 11.90
C GLU A 113 -5.30 -8.41 11.70
N ILE A 114 -4.65 -7.29 12.01
CA ILE A 114 -3.18 -7.18 11.99
C ILE A 114 -2.55 -8.17 12.98
N GLN A 115 -3.10 -8.28 14.18
CA GLN A 115 -2.66 -9.24 15.17
C GLN A 115 -2.80 -10.69 14.68
N THR A 116 -3.94 -11.03 14.09
CA THR A 116 -4.19 -12.37 13.52
C THR A 116 -3.19 -12.68 12.41
N CYS A 117 -2.92 -11.71 11.53
CA CYS A 117 -1.95 -11.85 10.45
C CYS A 117 -0.51 -12.05 10.98
N LEU A 118 -0.11 -11.33 12.03
CA LEU A 118 1.19 -11.48 12.68
C LEU A 118 1.33 -12.83 13.41
N ASP A 119 0.28 -13.29 14.09
CA ASP A 119 0.25 -14.60 14.74
C ASP A 119 0.34 -15.74 13.73
N ASP A 120 -0.37 -15.66 12.62
CA ASP A 120 -0.32 -16.66 11.56
C ASP A 120 1.02 -16.66 10.83
N SER A 121 1.61 -15.49 10.60
CA SER A 121 2.99 -15.37 10.10
C SER A 121 4.00 -15.99 11.06
N GLY A 122 3.86 -15.74 12.36
CA GLY A 122 4.68 -16.36 13.39
C GLY A 122 4.55 -17.89 13.45
N LYS A 123 3.33 -18.43 13.26
CA LYS A 123 3.08 -19.89 13.17
C LYS A 123 3.73 -20.49 11.93
N LEU A 124 3.63 -19.82 10.77
CA LEU A 124 4.24 -20.25 9.51
C LEU A 124 5.77 -20.30 9.62
N LEU A 125 6.39 -19.26 10.18
CA LEU A 125 7.84 -19.22 10.40
C LEU A 125 8.31 -20.32 11.34
N ARG A 126 7.61 -20.56 12.44
CA ARG A 126 7.91 -21.70 13.36
C ARG A 126 7.76 -23.05 12.67
N LYS A 127 6.72 -23.23 11.85
CA LYS A 127 6.50 -24.46 11.08
C LYS A 127 7.63 -24.69 10.08
N SER A 128 8.10 -23.63 9.43
CA SER A 128 9.23 -23.67 8.49
C SER A 128 10.55 -23.98 9.20
N ALA A 129 10.84 -23.30 10.32
CA ALA A 129 12.01 -23.56 11.14
C ALA A 129 12.04 -25.01 11.64
N ASN A 130 10.90 -25.55 12.09
CA ASN A 130 10.80 -26.94 12.52
C ASN A 130 10.99 -27.94 11.39
N LYS A 131 10.52 -27.63 10.18
CA LYS A 131 10.77 -28.47 8.99
C LYS A 131 12.25 -28.47 8.62
N ILE A 132 12.91 -27.30 8.60
CA ILE A 132 14.34 -27.18 8.34
C ILE A 132 15.13 -27.96 9.39
N LYS A 133 14.80 -27.81 10.68
CA LYS A 133 15.45 -28.55 11.76
C LYS A 133 15.32 -30.06 11.58
N LYS A 134 14.13 -30.58 11.23
CA LYS A 134 13.91 -31.99 10.94
C LYS A 134 14.76 -32.51 9.78
N ILE A 135 14.91 -31.69 8.73
CA ILE A 135 15.79 -32.02 7.58
C ILE A 135 17.24 -32.07 8.05
N THR A 136 17.71 -31.06 8.78
CA THR A 136 19.05 -30.97 9.33
C THR A 136 19.35 -32.18 10.25
N ASP A 137 18.42 -32.53 11.16
CA ASP A 137 18.57 -33.67 12.08
C ASP A 137 18.67 -35.00 11.31
N LYS A 138 17.87 -35.20 10.25
CA LYS A 138 17.96 -36.40 9.39
C LYS A 138 19.26 -36.47 8.62
N LEU A 139 19.72 -35.34 8.06
CA LEU A 139 21.00 -35.26 7.37
C LEU A 139 22.18 -35.54 8.31
N THR A 140 22.10 -35.04 9.54
CA THR A 140 23.12 -35.30 10.56
C THR A 140 23.16 -36.79 10.95
N LYS A 141 21.99 -37.42 11.15
CA LYS A 141 21.88 -38.85 11.46
C LYS A 141 22.39 -39.74 10.33
N ALA A 142 22.05 -39.42 9.08
CA ALA A 142 22.53 -40.15 7.90
C ALA A 142 24.07 -40.08 7.80
N LYS A 143 24.64 -38.92 8.13
CA LYS A 143 26.10 -38.76 8.22
C LYS A 143 26.74 -39.63 9.31
N ASP A 144 26.20 -39.58 10.51
CA ASP A 144 26.81 -40.25 11.68
C ASP A 144 26.69 -41.77 11.57
N ASN A 145 25.66 -42.30 10.92
CA ASN A 145 25.43 -43.73 10.72
C ASN A 145 26.04 -44.29 9.43
N GLY A 146 26.58 -43.45 8.54
CA GLY A 146 27.11 -43.88 7.23
C GLY A 146 26.06 -44.45 6.26
N ASP A 147 24.78 -44.33 6.60
CA ASP A 147 23.65 -44.83 5.80
C ASP A 147 23.12 -43.67 4.93
N TYR A 148 23.57 -43.61 3.70
CA TYR A 148 23.20 -42.62 2.72
C TYR A 148 21.95 -42.98 1.90
N ALA A 149 21.35 -44.17 2.11
CA ALA A 149 20.18 -44.64 1.36
C ALA A 149 18.96 -43.75 1.58
N ASP A 150 18.76 -43.30 2.82
CA ASP A 150 17.68 -42.35 3.16
C ASP A 150 17.93 -40.95 2.50
N LEU A 151 19.17 -40.58 2.30
CA LEU A 151 19.56 -39.32 1.66
C LEU A 151 19.36 -39.41 0.15
N GLU A 152 19.69 -40.55 -0.45
CA GLU A 152 19.50 -40.86 -1.85
C GLU A 152 17.97 -40.87 -2.18
N HIS A 153 17.15 -41.50 -1.37
CA HIS A 153 15.70 -41.47 -1.49
C HIS A 153 15.11 -40.05 -1.33
N MET A 154 15.57 -39.25 -0.37
CA MET A 154 15.09 -37.87 -0.21
C MET A 154 15.46 -36.96 -1.40
N ILE A 155 16.64 -37.17 -2.01
CA ILE A 155 17.12 -36.38 -3.14
C ILE A 155 16.49 -36.87 -4.46
N TYR A 156 16.34 -38.17 -4.65
CA TYR A 156 15.82 -38.75 -5.89
C TYR A 156 14.31 -38.74 -5.99
N ASP A 157 13.57 -39.08 -4.90
CA ASP A 157 12.11 -39.16 -4.93
C ASP A 157 11.43 -37.78 -4.86
N ASN A 158 12.14 -36.75 -4.39
CA ASN A 158 11.51 -35.43 -4.19
C ASN A 158 12.40 -34.26 -4.61
N LYS A 159 13.14 -34.42 -5.70
CA LYS A 159 14.02 -33.36 -6.26
C LYS A 159 13.31 -32.02 -6.42
N SER A 160 12.09 -32.02 -6.95
CA SER A 160 11.29 -30.82 -7.13
C SER A 160 10.77 -30.26 -5.81
N GLY A 161 10.41 -31.11 -4.86
CA GLY A 161 9.88 -30.69 -3.55
C GLY A 161 10.95 -30.12 -2.63
N VAL A 162 12.14 -30.72 -2.61
CA VAL A 162 13.27 -30.22 -1.81
C VAL A 162 13.82 -28.93 -2.40
N SER A 163 14.00 -28.86 -3.71
CA SER A 163 14.42 -27.63 -4.41
C SER A 163 13.41 -26.51 -4.24
N ALA A 164 12.10 -26.77 -4.39
CA ALA A 164 11.04 -25.80 -4.17
C ALA A 164 10.97 -25.31 -2.71
N PHE A 165 11.17 -26.22 -1.74
CA PHE A 165 11.18 -25.86 -0.33
C PHE A 165 12.42 -25.02 0.06
N LEU A 166 13.59 -25.29 -0.55
CA LEU A 166 14.81 -24.53 -0.25
C LEU A 166 14.85 -23.20 -1.01
N SER A 167 14.24 -23.12 -2.19
CA SER A 167 14.08 -21.85 -2.91
C SER A 167 13.01 -20.95 -2.30
N ALA A 168 11.95 -21.52 -1.69
CA ALA A 168 10.90 -20.77 -1.03
C ALA A 168 10.45 -21.52 0.26
N PRO A 169 11.24 -21.48 1.36
CA PRO A 169 10.94 -22.18 2.61
C PRO A 169 9.68 -21.63 3.31
N VAL A 170 9.19 -20.48 2.84
CA VAL A 170 7.97 -19.82 3.29
C VAL A 170 7.08 -19.58 2.07
N GLU A 171 5.94 -20.24 2.02
CA GLU A 171 4.89 -19.94 1.05
C GLU A 171 4.12 -18.73 1.58
N LEU A 172 4.28 -17.58 0.92
CA LEU A 172 3.54 -16.37 1.25
C LEU A 172 2.12 -16.48 0.68
N ASN A 173 1.16 -16.88 1.52
CA ASN A 173 -0.24 -16.82 1.16
C ASN A 173 -0.75 -15.39 1.34
N THR A 174 -0.59 -14.57 0.30
CA THR A 174 -1.04 -13.18 0.29
C THR A 174 -2.53 -13.12 -0.03
N LYS A 175 -3.34 -12.86 0.98
CA LYS A 175 -4.76 -12.53 0.79
C LYS A 175 -4.86 -11.01 0.58
N LYS A 176 -5.00 -10.58 -0.67
CA LYS A 176 -5.21 -9.17 -1.00
C LYS A 176 -6.63 -8.77 -0.55
N ILE A 177 -6.73 -7.78 0.33
CA ILE A 177 -8.01 -7.17 0.74
C ILE A 177 -8.52 -6.31 -0.41
N TYR A 178 -7.65 -5.50 -1.01
CA TYR A 178 -7.92 -4.72 -2.21
C TYR A 178 -7.09 -5.26 -3.38
N PRO A 179 -7.66 -6.14 -4.22
CA PRO A 179 -6.94 -6.72 -5.35
C PRO A 179 -6.86 -5.70 -6.50
N ILE A 180 -5.81 -4.90 -6.50
CA ILE A 180 -5.51 -3.95 -7.58
C ILE A 180 -4.32 -4.50 -8.37
N ASP A 181 -4.51 -4.69 -9.69
CA ASP A 181 -3.53 -5.39 -10.53
C ASP A 181 -2.43 -4.48 -11.05
N ASN A 182 -2.69 -3.18 -11.14
CA ASN A 182 -1.72 -2.24 -11.69
C ASN A 182 -1.63 -0.93 -10.90
N TYR A 183 -0.47 -0.29 -11.00
CA TYR A 183 -0.17 0.95 -10.30
C TYR A 183 -1.08 2.12 -10.73
N GLY A 184 -1.47 2.17 -12.01
CA GLY A 184 -2.36 3.22 -12.53
C GLY A 184 -3.71 3.21 -11.84
N SER A 185 -4.34 2.05 -11.72
CA SER A 185 -5.61 1.89 -10.99
C SER A 185 -5.48 2.19 -9.49
N SER A 186 -4.34 1.85 -8.89
CA SER A 186 -4.06 2.19 -7.48
C SER A 186 -3.94 3.70 -7.25
N MET A 187 -3.41 4.43 -8.23
CA MET A 187 -3.22 5.88 -8.16
C MET A 187 -4.43 6.70 -8.65
N ALA A 188 -5.35 6.08 -9.39
CA ALA A 188 -6.51 6.76 -9.95
C ALA A 188 -7.33 7.53 -8.89
N PRO A 189 -7.66 6.99 -7.71
CA PRO A 189 -8.39 7.73 -6.67
C PRO A 189 -7.72 9.04 -6.27
N PHE A 190 -6.39 9.06 -6.21
CA PHE A 190 -5.63 10.26 -5.88
C PHE A 190 -5.73 11.30 -7.01
N TYR A 191 -5.47 10.91 -8.26
CA TYR A 191 -5.48 11.84 -9.37
C TYR A 191 -6.89 12.32 -9.74
N SER A 192 -7.90 11.47 -9.63
CA SER A 192 -9.30 11.86 -9.84
C SER A 192 -9.73 12.90 -8.81
N THR A 193 -9.43 12.66 -7.53
CA THR A 193 -9.71 13.60 -6.44
C THR A 193 -8.97 14.93 -6.64
N LEU A 194 -7.70 14.88 -7.05
CA LEU A 194 -6.89 16.04 -7.38
C LEU A 194 -7.50 16.85 -8.52
N SER A 195 -7.89 16.19 -9.60
CA SER A 195 -8.48 16.81 -10.77
C SER A 195 -9.81 17.50 -10.45
N ILE A 196 -10.64 16.88 -9.61
CA ILE A 196 -11.92 17.46 -9.16
C ILE A 196 -11.67 18.72 -8.32
N TRP A 197 -10.68 18.70 -7.41
CA TRP A 197 -10.34 19.88 -6.62
C TRP A 197 -9.82 21.03 -7.48
N ILE A 198 -8.88 20.75 -8.39
CA ILE A 198 -8.35 21.74 -9.33
C ILE A 198 -9.48 22.29 -10.20
N GLY A 199 -10.39 21.43 -10.67
CA GLY A 199 -11.59 21.85 -11.40
C GLY A 199 -12.41 22.88 -10.61
N GLY A 200 -12.61 22.66 -9.32
CA GLY A 200 -13.31 23.62 -8.43
C GLY A 200 -12.59 24.97 -8.33
N ILE A 201 -11.24 24.96 -8.21
CA ILE A 201 -10.45 26.20 -8.19
C ILE A 201 -10.54 26.93 -9.52
N VAL A 202 -10.44 26.22 -10.63
CA VAL A 202 -10.55 26.83 -11.98
C VAL A 202 -11.90 27.47 -12.19
N LEU A 203 -12.99 26.83 -11.75
CA LEU A 203 -14.33 27.41 -11.83
C LEU A 203 -14.43 28.76 -11.12
N VAL A 204 -13.92 28.86 -9.87
CA VAL A 204 -13.97 30.12 -9.11
C VAL A 204 -12.96 31.17 -9.61
N ALA A 205 -11.94 30.75 -10.34
CA ALA A 205 -11.01 31.65 -10.97
C ALA A 205 -11.57 32.26 -12.28
N MET A 206 -12.27 31.45 -13.06
CA MET A 206 -12.77 31.87 -14.39
C MET A 206 -14.15 32.53 -14.33
N LEU A 207 -15.01 32.13 -13.42
CA LEU A 207 -16.38 32.61 -13.34
C LEU A 207 -16.54 33.67 -12.24
N LYS A 208 -17.37 34.67 -12.51
CA LYS A 208 -17.73 35.66 -11.47
C LYS A 208 -18.54 34.99 -10.37
N VAL A 209 -18.02 34.98 -9.16
CA VAL A 209 -18.67 34.37 -7.98
C VAL A 209 -19.78 35.22 -7.39
N THR A 210 -19.77 36.53 -7.64
CA THR A 210 -20.78 37.49 -7.19
C THR A 210 -21.67 37.96 -8.34
N VAL A 211 -22.89 38.34 -8.06
CA VAL A 211 -23.82 38.96 -9.01
C VAL A 211 -23.67 40.48 -8.88
N SER A 212 -23.48 41.17 -10.02
CA SER A 212 -23.40 42.63 -10.01
C SER A 212 -24.77 43.27 -9.70
N GLU A 213 -24.76 44.41 -9.05
CA GLU A 213 -26.00 45.19 -8.76
C GLU A 213 -26.75 45.54 -10.02
N GLU A 214 -26.06 45.84 -11.12
CA GLU A 214 -26.69 46.10 -12.44
C GLU A 214 -27.48 44.90 -12.97
N SER A 215 -26.95 43.68 -12.77
CA SER A 215 -27.63 42.44 -13.17
C SER A 215 -28.89 42.22 -12.33
N ILE A 216 -28.83 42.50 -11.03
CA ILE A 216 -29.98 42.41 -10.13
C ILE A 216 -31.08 43.42 -10.53
N LYS A 217 -30.68 44.69 -10.84
CA LYS A 217 -31.58 45.71 -11.32
C LYS A 217 -32.20 45.36 -12.69
N LYS A 218 -31.40 44.83 -13.63
CA LYS A 218 -31.89 44.38 -14.95
C LYS A 218 -32.92 43.26 -14.86
N MET A 219 -32.76 42.35 -13.89
CA MET A 219 -33.72 41.27 -13.62
C MET A 219 -34.97 41.71 -12.86
N GLY A 220 -35.10 43.00 -12.48
CA GLY A 220 -36.27 43.53 -11.79
C GLY A 220 -36.42 43.03 -10.35
N LEU A 221 -35.37 42.41 -9.78
CA LEU A 221 -35.40 41.83 -8.46
C LEU A 221 -35.23 42.95 -7.39
N LYS A 222 -36.21 43.06 -6.50
CA LYS A 222 -36.20 44.03 -5.40
C LYS A 222 -35.97 43.29 -4.07
N ASN A 223 -35.14 43.83 -3.19
CA ASN A 223 -34.87 43.28 -1.83
C ASN A 223 -34.29 41.85 -1.82
N VAL A 224 -33.38 41.53 -2.73
CA VAL A 224 -32.74 40.23 -2.75
C VAL A 224 -31.83 40.04 -1.53
N LYS A 225 -32.06 38.97 -0.78
CA LYS A 225 -31.24 38.64 0.41
C LYS A 225 -29.90 38.02 0.00
N ILE A 226 -28.87 38.23 0.83
CA ILE A 226 -27.51 37.74 0.58
C ILE A 226 -27.45 36.23 0.38
N HIS A 227 -28.24 35.44 1.11
CA HIS A 227 -28.29 34.01 0.97
C HIS A 227 -28.97 33.55 -0.35
N GLU A 228 -29.90 34.34 -0.91
CA GLU A 228 -30.55 34.06 -2.18
C GLU A 228 -29.53 34.23 -3.34
N ILE A 229 -28.73 35.30 -3.28
CA ILE A 229 -27.65 35.55 -4.21
C ILE A 229 -26.61 34.43 -4.12
N TYR A 230 -26.27 34.01 -2.90
CA TYR A 230 -25.29 32.91 -2.68
C TYR A 230 -25.79 31.61 -3.31
N LEU A 231 -27.00 31.16 -2.99
CA LEU A 231 -27.53 29.90 -3.48
C LEU A 231 -27.80 29.94 -4.98
N GLY A 232 -28.33 31.03 -5.52
CA GLY A 232 -28.57 31.16 -6.96
C GLY A 232 -27.30 31.04 -7.79
N ARG A 233 -26.19 31.59 -7.30
CA ARG A 233 -24.90 31.48 -7.99
C ARG A 233 -24.24 30.14 -7.76
N TRP A 234 -24.31 29.61 -6.52
CA TRP A 234 -23.79 28.31 -6.13
C TRP A 234 -24.32 27.15 -6.99
N ILE A 235 -25.61 27.17 -7.37
CA ILE A 235 -26.20 26.15 -8.25
C ILE A 235 -25.47 26.05 -9.58
N ILE A 236 -25.07 27.18 -10.18
CA ILE A 236 -24.32 27.20 -11.45
C ILE A 236 -22.96 26.48 -11.27
N PHE A 237 -22.26 26.79 -10.19
CA PHE A 237 -20.97 26.15 -9.87
C PHE A 237 -21.14 24.64 -9.61
N LEU A 238 -22.23 24.22 -8.95
CA LEU A 238 -22.55 22.82 -8.75
C LEU A 238 -22.77 22.07 -10.05
N ILE A 239 -23.59 22.64 -10.96
CA ILE A 239 -23.88 22.00 -12.26
C ILE A 239 -22.59 21.82 -13.04
N LEU A 240 -21.77 22.85 -13.13
CA LEU A 240 -20.49 22.78 -13.84
C LEU A 240 -19.51 21.83 -13.17
N GLY A 241 -19.44 21.82 -11.84
CA GLY A 241 -18.62 20.88 -11.09
C GLY A 241 -19.05 19.43 -11.29
N LEU A 242 -20.36 19.16 -11.30
CA LEU A 242 -20.89 17.83 -11.59
C LEU A 242 -20.58 17.38 -13.02
N LEU A 243 -20.66 18.28 -13.99
CA LEU A 243 -20.28 17.98 -15.38
C LEU A 243 -18.77 17.66 -15.48
N GLN A 244 -17.92 18.45 -14.82
CA GLN A 244 -16.47 18.19 -14.77
C GLN A 244 -16.16 16.85 -14.11
N SER A 245 -16.73 16.56 -12.95
CA SER A 245 -16.47 15.31 -12.23
C SER A 245 -17.02 14.09 -12.96
N THR A 246 -18.13 14.24 -13.70
CA THR A 246 -18.64 13.19 -14.58
C THR A 246 -17.64 12.91 -15.71
N LEU A 247 -17.11 13.96 -16.34
CA LEU A 247 -16.12 13.81 -17.42
C LEU A 247 -14.84 13.13 -16.90
N ILE A 248 -14.35 13.50 -15.71
CA ILE A 248 -13.19 12.89 -15.08
C ILE A 248 -13.49 11.41 -14.80
N ALA A 249 -14.60 11.10 -14.14
CA ALA A 249 -14.93 9.73 -13.79
C ALA A 249 -15.13 8.82 -15.00
N LEU A 250 -15.80 9.31 -16.04
CA LEU A 250 -15.96 8.57 -17.30
C LEU A 250 -14.64 8.43 -18.05
N GLY A 251 -13.79 9.46 -18.02
CA GLY A 251 -12.44 9.42 -18.56
C GLY A 251 -11.58 8.35 -17.89
N ASP A 252 -11.61 8.29 -16.56
CA ASP A 252 -10.89 7.27 -15.79
C ASP A 252 -11.39 5.86 -16.12
N LEU A 253 -12.70 5.66 -16.11
CA LEU A 253 -13.31 4.34 -16.31
C LEU A 253 -13.20 3.81 -17.73
N TYR A 254 -13.45 4.65 -18.73
CA TYR A 254 -13.60 4.21 -20.13
C TYR A 254 -12.43 4.60 -21.04
N TYR A 255 -11.75 5.71 -20.77
CA TYR A 255 -10.60 6.14 -21.58
C TYR A 255 -9.29 5.62 -21.04
N LEU A 256 -9.06 5.78 -19.72
CA LEU A 256 -7.87 5.24 -19.05
C LEU A 256 -8.02 3.76 -18.72
N GLY A 257 -9.25 3.25 -18.64
CA GLY A 257 -9.53 1.84 -18.38
C GLY A 257 -9.05 1.38 -17.02
N ILE A 258 -9.24 2.21 -15.99
CA ILE A 258 -8.85 1.81 -14.61
C ILE A 258 -9.66 0.60 -14.18
N GLN A 259 -9.02 -0.29 -13.41
CA GLN A 259 -9.72 -1.34 -12.70
C GLN A 259 -10.63 -0.70 -11.65
N CYS A 260 -11.92 -1.01 -11.69
CA CYS A 260 -12.89 -0.50 -10.74
C CYS A 260 -13.91 -1.59 -10.39
N ALA A 261 -13.92 -2.00 -9.13
CA ALA A 261 -14.83 -3.04 -8.65
C ALA A 261 -16.30 -2.55 -8.64
N HIS A 262 -16.52 -1.28 -8.30
CA HIS A 262 -17.85 -0.69 -8.15
C HIS A 262 -17.96 0.65 -8.91
N THR A 263 -18.16 0.57 -10.22
CA THR A 263 -18.22 1.72 -11.14
C THR A 263 -19.21 2.80 -10.71
N PHE A 264 -20.40 2.40 -10.26
CA PHE A 264 -21.42 3.37 -9.80
C PHE A 264 -21.00 4.10 -8.54
N LEU A 265 -20.41 3.40 -7.57
CA LEU A 265 -19.90 4.02 -6.35
C LEU A 265 -18.74 4.98 -6.63
N PHE A 266 -17.89 4.63 -7.58
CA PHE A 266 -16.81 5.52 -8.04
C PHE A 266 -17.38 6.83 -8.61
N LEU A 267 -18.35 6.73 -9.51
CA LEU A 267 -19.02 7.90 -10.10
C LEU A 267 -19.73 8.74 -9.02
N PHE A 268 -20.45 8.10 -8.13
CA PHE A 268 -21.14 8.77 -7.00
C PHE A 268 -20.15 9.46 -6.05
N GLY A 269 -19.03 8.79 -5.73
CA GLY A 269 -17.95 9.36 -4.93
C GLY A 269 -17.32 10.59 -5.58
N CYS A 270 -17.11 10.56 -6.90
CA CYS A 270 -16.64 11.72 -7.67
C CYS A 270 -17.65 12.88 -7.65
N TRP A 271 -18.93 12.60 -7.82
CA TRP A 271 -19.99 13.63 -7.72
C TRP A 271 -20.04 14.26 -6.34
N PHE A 272 -20.06 13.44 -5.30
CA PHE A 272 -20.12 13.92 -3.93
C PHE A 272 -18.88 14.75 -3.58
N SER A 273 -17.70 14.30 -3.98
CA SER A 273 -16.45 15.05 -3.82
C SER A 273 -16.52 16.41 -4.54
N SER A 274 -17.04 16.43 -5.76
CA SER A 274 -17.20 17.66 -6.54
C SER A 274 -18.13 18.66 -5.85
N ILE A 275 -19.27 18.21 -5.32
CA ILE A 275 -20.20 19.05 -4.56
C ILE A 275 -19.47 19.72 -3.38
N VAL A 276 -18.70 18.93 -2.61
CA VAL A 276 -17.97 19.43 -1.44
C VAL A 276 -16.89 20.43 -1.85
N TYR A 277 -16.05 20.09 -2.82
CA TYR A 277 -14.91 20.90 -3.24
C TYR A 277 -15.31 22.21 -3.90
N VAL A 278 -16.27 22.14 -4.78
CA VAL A 278 -16.84 23.33 -5.42
C VAL A 278 -17.46 24.25 -4.35
N THR A 279 -18.17 23.67 -3.39
CA THR A 279 -18.78 24.47 -2.30
C THR A 279 -17.71 25.12 -1.43
N ILE A 280 -16.64 24.41 -1.06
CA ILE A 280 -15.53 24.98 -0.28
C ILE A 280 -14.86 26.12 -1.05
N SER A 281 -14.43 25.88 -2.29
CA SER A 281 -13.75 26.88 -3.12
C SER A 281 -14.63 28.09 -3.40
N TYR A 282 -15.91 27.86 -3.70
CA TYR A 282 -16.88 28.92 -3.90
C TYR A 282 -17.12 29.75 -2.63
N THR A 283 -17.31 29.10 -1.50
CA THR A 283 -17.54 29.78 -0.21
C THR A 283 -16.33 30.62 0.22
N LEU A 284 -15.13 30.06 0.09
CA LEU A 284 -13.89 30.79 0.39
C LEU A 284 -13.76 32.01 -0.52
N THR A 285 -13.99 31.86 -1.82
CA THR A 285 -13.86 32.96 -2.77
C THR A 285 -14.94 34.02 -2.58
N VAL A 286 -16.19 33.65 -2.32
CA VAL A 286 -17.30 34.59 -2.11
C VAL A 286 -17.16 35.35 -0.78
N SER A 287 -16.57 34.70 0.25
CA SER A 287 -16.44 35.29 1.57
C SER A 287 -15.17 36.14 1.73
N PHE A 288 -14.06 35.71 1.14
CA PHE A 288 -12.73 36.32 1.30
C PHE A 288 -12.16 36.94 0.01
N GLY A 289 -12.90 36.92 -1.11
CA GLY A 289 -12.41 37.46 -2.38
C GLY A 289 -11.16 36.73 -2.89
N ASP A 290 -10.13 37.48 -3.30
CA ASP A 290 -8.90 36.91 -3.85
C ASP A 290 -8.07 36.16 -2.79
N ILE A 291 -8.13 36.58 -1.52
CA ILE A 291 -7.54 35.84 -0.40
C ILE A 291 -8.16 34.44 -0.31
N GLY A 292 -9.48 34.31 -0.54
CA GLY A 292 -10.18 33.02 -0.55
C GLY A 292 -9.73 32.12 -1.69
N LYS A 293 -9.47 32.66 -2.88
CA LYS A 293 -8.86 31.92 -4.01
C LYS A 293 -7.47 31.39 -3.64
N ALA A 294 -6.63 32.25 -3.11
CA ALA A 294 -5.30 31.88 -2.63
C ALA A 294 -5.38 30.79 -1.56
N GLY A 295 -6.33 30.92 -0.59
CA GLY A 295 -6.59 29.92 0.42
C GLY A 295 -6.98 28.55 -0.15
N SER A 296 -7.79 28.51 -1.21
CA SER A 296 -8.14 27.25 -1.89
C SER A 296 -6.93 26.58 -2.54
N VAL A 297 -5.96 27.35 -3.05
CA VAL A 297 -4.69 26.84 -3.59
C VAL A 297 -3.78 26.34 -2.48
N VAL A 298 -3.67 27.07 -1.36
CA VAL A 298 -2.89 26.63 -0.20
C VAL A 298 -3.45 25.31 0.36
N LEU A 299 -4.78 25.21 0.46
CA LEU A 299 -5.44 23.96 0.85
C LEU A 299 -5.09 22.81 -0.12
N LEU A 300 -5.03 23.07 -1.43
CA LEU A 300 -4.62 22.07 -2.41
C LEU A 300 -3.22 21.54 -2.10
N VAL A 301 -2.25 22.43 -1.91
CA VAL A 301 -0.86 22.03 -1.61
C VAL A 301 -0.78 21.20 -0.33
N MET A 302 -1.50 21.63 0.71
CA MET A 302 -1.58 20.90 1.98
C MET A 302 -2.18 19.51 1.79
N GLN A 303 -3.21 19.39 0.96
CA GLN A 303 -3.89 18.12 0.70
C GLN A 303 -3.00 17.17 -0.11
N VAL A 304 -2.35 17.65 -1.16
CA VAL A 304 -1.43 16.80 -1.96
C VAL A 304 -0.30 16.24 -1.10
N ALA A 305 0.27 17.06 -0.21
CA ALA A 305 1.36 16.62 0.67
C ALA A 305 0.90 15.77 1.86
N GLY A 306 -0.33 16.02 2.36
CA GLY A 306 -0.79 15.50 3.65
C GLY A 306 -1.75 14.33 3.60
N THR A 307 -2.16 13.85 2.41
CA THR A 307 -3.20 12.81 2.30
C THR A 307 -2.68 11.40 2.10
N GLY A 308 -1.38 11.20 2.03
CA GLY A 308 -0.82 9.86 1.81
C GLY A 308 -1.21 9.25 0.46
N GLY A 309 -1.46 10.11 -0.56
CA GLY A 309 -1.90 9.65 -1.87
C GLY A 309 -0.81 8.91 -2.64
N THR A 310 0.39 9.44 -2.61
CA THR A 310 1.55 8.91 -3.35
C THR A 310 2.46 8.02 -2.50
N PHE A 311 2.38 8.13 -1.18
CA PHE A 311 3.14 7.32 -0.22
C PHE A 311 2.31 7.16 1.07
N PRO A 312 2.57 6.11 1.88
CA PRO A 312 1.86 5.91 3.14
C PRO A 312 2.01 7.09 4.09
N ILE A 313 0.91 7.53 4.71
CA ILE A 313 0.88 8.69 5.60
C ILE A 313 1.78 8.50 6.84
N GLU A 314 2.05 7.26 7.22
CA GLU A 314 2.93 6.88 8.31
C GLU A 314 4.38 7.34 8.06
N CYS A 315 4.77 7.46 6.80
CA CYS A 315 6.08 7.96 6.38
C CYS A 315 6.17 9.49 6.40
N ALA A 316 5.04 10.19 6.53
CA ALA A 316 5.00 11.65 6.53
C ALA A 316 5.40 12.24 7.90
N PRO A 317 5.91 13.50 7.93
CA PRO A 317 6.17 14.23 9.17
C PRO A 317 4.96 14.29 10.10
N LYS A 318 5.20 14.39 11.42
CA LYS A 318 4.15 14.43 12.46
C LYS A 318 3.05 15.45 12.19
N PHE A 319 3.40 16.60 11.64
CA PHE A 319 2.47 17.66 11.28
C PHE A 319 1.41 17.16 10.29
N PHE A 320 1.83 16.55 9.18
CA PHE A 320 0.89 16.03 8.17
C PHE A 320 0.02 14.92 8.70
N ARG A 321 0.54 14.03 9.55
CA ARG A 321 -0.26 12.99 10.21
C ARG A 321 -1.34 13.57 11.13
N ALA A 322 -1.06 14.68 11.80
CA ALA A 322 -2.03 15.35 12.65
C ALA A 322 -3.13 16.06 11.83
N VAL A 323 -2.77 16.63 10.69
CA VAL A 323 -3.71 17.36 9.81
C VAL A 323 -4.49 16.43 8.89
N TYR A 324 -3.99 15.22 8.62
CA TYR A 324 -4.57 14.21 7.74
C TYR A 324 -6.10 14.03 7.89
N PRO A 325 -6.67 13.82 9.08
CA PRO A 325 -8.11 13.64 9.24
C PRO A 325 -8.92 14.93 9.01
N LEU A 326 -8.27 16.09 9.00
CA LEU A 326 -8.90 17.41 8.79
C LEU A 326 -8.90 17.83 7.32
N LEU A 327 -8.39 16.99 6.42
CA LEU A 327 -8.33 17.28 5.00
C LEU A 327 -9.49 16.58 4.26
N PRO A 328 -10.37 17.31 3.55
CA PRO A 328 -11.49 16.71 2.82
C PRO A 328 -11.00 15.74 1.72
N PHE A 329 -9.86 15.98 1.12
CA PHE A 329 -9.24 15.15 0.11
C PHE A 329 -8.96 13.72 0.62
N THR A 330 -8.55 13.57 1.88
CA THR A 330 -8.31 12.28 2.53
C THR A 330 -9.52 11.37 2.43
N HIS A 331 -10.69 11.89 2.79
CA HIS A 331 -11.94 11.12 2.81
C HIS A 331 -12.48 10.83 1.41
N SER A 332 -12.37 11.80 0.49
CA SER A 332 -12.70 11.55 -0.92
C SER A 332 -11.84 10.43 -1.52
N MET A 333 -10.53 10.53 -1.33
CA MET A 333 -9.59 9.55 -1.86
C MET A 333 -9.82 8.16 -1.23
N ALA A 334 -10.09 8.09 0.08
CA ALA A 334 -10.40 6.83 0.76
C ALA A 334 -11.67 6.20 0.19
N ALA A 335 -12.76 6.95 0.06
CA ALA A 335 -14.00 6.45 -0.54
C ALA A 335 -13.80 5.98 -2.00
N LEU A 336 -13.04 6.72 -2.82
CA LEU A 336 -12.73 6.29 -4.18
C LEU A 336 -11.83 5.04 -4.21
N ARG A 337 -10.90 4.86 -3.27
CA ARG A 337 -10.10 3.63 -3.14
C ARG A 337 -10.97 2.41 -2.83
N GLU A 338 -11.96 2.56 -1.95
CA GLU A 338 -12.95 1.51 -1.68
C GLU A 338 -13.70 1.11 -2.95
N SER A 339 -14.14 2.07 -3.75
CA SER A 339 -14.88 1.77 -4.98
C SER A 339 -14.01 1.09 -6.05
N VAL A 340 -12.71 1.40 -6.10
CA VAL A 340 -11.74 0.82 -7.06
C VAL A 340 -11.31 -0.57 -6.63
N GLY A 341 -10.94 -0.77 -5.37
CA GLY A 341 -10.38 -2.02 -4.86
C GLY A 341 -11.41 -3.05 -4.42
N GLY A 342 -12.66 -2.63 -4.24
CA GLY A 342 -13.74 -3.43 -3.64
C GLY A 342 -14.05 -2.92 -2.23
N CYS A 343 -15.33 -2.66 -1.95
CA CYS A 343 -15.75 -2.11 -0.66
C CYS A 343 -15.53 -3.11 0.46
N TYR A 344 -14.82 -2.68 1.50
CA TYR A 344 -14.63 -3.44 2.72
C TYR A 344 -15.55 -2.89 3.82
N GLY A 345 -16.49 -3.69 4.26
CA GLY A 345 -17.44 -3.27 5.29
C GLY A 345 -18.27 -2.06 4.89
N ASN A 346 -18.26 -1.01 5.72
CA ASN A 346 -19.03 0.23 5.53
C ASN A 346 -18.15 1.48 5.35
N ASP A 347 -16.84 1.29 5.11
CA ASP A 347 -15.86 2.38 5.15
C ASP A 347 -16.09 3.43 4.06
N TYR A 348 -16.57 3.01 2.89
CA TYR A 348 -16.99 3.91 1.82
C TYR A 348 -18.00 4.98 2.31
N TRP A 349 -19.05 4.53 3.00
CA TRP A 349 -20.12 5.44 3.49
C TRP A 349 -19.65 6.28 4.68
N ILE A 350 -18.79 5.73 5.54
CA ILE A 350 -18.19 6.44 6.67
C ILE A 350 -17.34 7.61 6.15
N ASP A 351 -16.53 7.38 5.14
CA ASP A 351 -15.67 8.43 4.58
C ASP A 351 -16.50 9.47 3.81
N LEU A 352 -17.54 9.08 3.09
CA LEU A 352 -18.48 10.05 2.52
C LEU A 352 -19.21 10.88 3.60
N ALA A 353 -19.57 10.27 4.71
CA ALA A 353 -20.20 10.99 5.83
C ALA A 353 -19.23 12.01 6.44
N LYS A 354 -17.95 11.64 6.65
CA LYS A 354 -16.90 12.57 7.09
C LYS A 354 -16.69 13.70 6.09
N LEU A 355 -16.67 13.37 4.80
CA LEU A 355 -16.59 14.37 3.72
C LEU A 355 -17.79 15.31 3.73
N GLY A 356 -18.99 14.80 4.06
CA GLY A 356 -20.22 15.59 4.23
C GLY A 356 -20.15 16.63 5.34
N ILE A 357 -19.36 16.39 6.39
CA ILE A 357 -19.13 17.38 7.45
C ILE A 357 -18.50 18.65 6.88
N PHE A 358 -17.55 18.52 5.96
CA PHE A 358 -16.92 19.69 5.31
C PHE A 358 -17.91 20.48 4.45
N LEU A 359 -18.88 19.80 3.81
CA LEU A 359 -19.96 20.47 3.09
C LEU A 359 -20.79 21.32 4.03
N VAL A 360 -21.19 20.77 5.19
CA VAL A 360 -21.98 21.49 6.20
C VAL A 360 -21.20 22.69 6.72
N ILE A 361 -19.91 22.52 7.03
CA ILE A 361 -19.05 23.62 7.48
C ILE A 361 -18.96 24.72 6.40
N ALA A 362 -18.72 24.34 5.14
CA ALA A 362 -18.61 25.31 4.05
C ALA A 362 -19.92 26.08 3.84
N LEU A 363 -21.06 25.40 3.86
CA LEU A 363 -22.37 26.05 3.76
C LEU A 363 -22.66 26.96 4.98
N PHE A 364 -22.29 26.53 6.19
CA PHE A 364 -22.42 27.36 7.38
C PHE A 364 -21.61 28.65 7.27
N VAL A 365 -20.37 28.56 6.84
CA VAL A 365 -19.51 29.75 6.59
C VAL A 365 -20.13 30.65 5.52
N GLY A 366 -20.59 30.07 4.40
CA GLY A 366 -21.15 30.85 3.29
C GLY A 366 -22.50 31.51 3.58
N LEU A 367 -23.35 30.87 4.36
CA LEU A 367 -24.73 31.38 4.64
C LEU A 367 -24.79 32.21 5.93
N VAL A 368 -24.05 31.82 6.95
CA VAL A 368 -24.16 32.47 8.31
C VAL A 368 -23.02 33.45 8.55
N LEU A 369 -21.76 32.99 8.36
CA LEU A 369 -20.57 33.78 8.71
C LEU A 369 -20.16 34.78 7.63
N ARG A 370 -20.72 34.70 6.42
CA ARG A 370 -20.33 35.55 5.30
C ARG A 370 -20.43 37.05 5.60
N LYS A 371 -21.50 37.53 6.27
CA LYS A 371 -21.67 38.94 6.60
C LYS A 371 -20.56 39.50 7.48
N PRO A 372 -20.22 38.88 8.64
CA PRO A 372 -19.12 39.34 9.48
C PRO A 372 -17.75 39.20 8.78
N ILE A 373 -17.55 38.14 7.96
CA ILE A 373 -16.31 37.93 7.23
C ILE A 373 -16.06 39.02 6.19
N ILE A 374 -17.08 39.38 5.39
CA ILE A 374 -16.93 40.46 4.40
C ILE A 374 -16.55 41.78 5.09
N ARG A 375 -17.19 42.14 6.18
CA ARG A 375 -16.87 43.37 6.94
C ARG A 375 -15.43 43.36 7.45
N MET A 376 -14.98 42.22 7.94
CA MET A 376 -13.61 42.07 8.44
C MET A 376 -12.60 42.14 7.30
N ASN A 377 -12.94 41.56 6.13
CA ASN A 377 -12.09 41.56 4.94
C ASN A 377 -11.98 42.98 4.33
N GLU A 378 -13.07 43.72 4.27
CA GLU A 378 -13.12 45.12 3.82
C GLU A 378 -12.22 46.00 4.72
N ALA A 379 -12.35 45.86 6.04
CA ALA A 379 -11.52 46.60 6.99
C ALA A 379 -10.01 46.24 6.83
N PHE A 380 -9.70 44.98 6.56
CA PHE A 380 -8.33 44.54 6.34
C PHE A 380 -7.76 45.02 5.00
N THR A 381 -8.55 45.07 3.94
CA THR A 381 -8.18 45.57 2.62
C THR A 381 -7.92 47.11 2.70
N GLU A 382 -8.77 47.83 3.39
CA GLU A 382 -8.65 49.27 3.62
C GLU A 382 -7.32 49.60 4.36
N GLN A 383 -6.97 48.80 5.38
CA GLN A 383 -5.69 48.93 6.07
C GLN A 383 -4.48 48.60 5.18
N LEU A 384 -4.60 47.63 4.26
CA LEU A 384 -3.52 47.30 3.32
C LEU A 384 -3.32 48.38 2.26
N GLU A 385 -4.42 48.99 1.74
CA GLU A 385 -4.36 50.10 0.80
C GLU A 385 -3.68 51.34 1.44
N GLU A 386 -3.99 51.60 2.72
CA GLU A 386 -3.31 52.67 3.48
C GLU A 386 -1.78 52.47 3.60
N THR A 387 -1.32 51.20 3.65
CA THR A 387 0.12 50.89 3.71
C THR A 387 0.84 50.99 2.35
N LYS A 388 0.11 51.26 1.25
CA LYS A 388 0.64 51.31 -0.14
C LYS A 388 1.46 50.10 -0.57
N ILE A 389 1.14 48.93 -0.02
CA ILE A 389 1.81 47.65 -0.36
C ILE A 389 1.09 46.99 -1.54
N ILE A 390 -0.15 47.38 -1.81
CA ILE A 390 -0.97 46.91 -2.98
C ILE A 390 -1.45 48.16 -3.73
#